data_9b3db09d230127b0a2541b9ddedb8676
#
_entry.id   9b3db09d230127b0a2541b9ddedb8676
#
_cell.length_a   1.000
_cell.length_b   1.000
_cell.length_c   1.000
_cell.angle_alpha   90.00
_cell.angle_beta   90.00
_cell.angle_gamma   90.00
#
_symmetry.space_group_name_H-M   'P 1'
#
loop_
_entity.id
_entity.type
_entity.pdbx_description
1 polymer ?
#
loop_
_entity_poly.entity_id
_entity_poly.type
_entity_poly.pdbx_seq_one_letter_code
_entity_poly.pdbx_strand_id
1 'polypeptide(L)'
;MSKVIGIDLGTTNSCVAVMEGGEAVVIANAEGNRTTPSVVAFSKTGERMVGQVAKRQAITNPDRTISSIKREMGSDHKVTIDGKAYTPQEISAMILQKLKADAEAYLGQPVTEAVITVPAYFTDSQRQATKDAGKIAGLDVKRIINEPTAAALAYGVDKEQSQKIMVYDLGGGTFDVSILEIDDGVIEVLATAGNNRLGGDDFDECVMKYLVSEFKRTDGVDLSNDKVAMQRLKEAAEKAKIELSGVTTSNINLPYITADATGPKHLDVTLTRAKFNELTAHLVDATMGPVRQAMSDAGLKPSDLSKVLLVGGSSRIPAVQEAVKNFTGNEPFKGINPDECVAMGAALQAGVLTGDVKGLLLLDVTPLSLGIETMGGVCTRLIERNTTIPVKKSQIFSTAADNQTSVEVNVLQGEREMAAANKSLGRFHLDGIAPARRGVPQIEVTFDIDANGIVNVSAKDMGTGKEQHITITSSSNMSKDDIEKAVKEAEQYAAQDKKLKEEVEVRNQADQMVYQSEKTLSEMGDKIPADEKAKVQSCVDKLKETLKGQDTAAIKAATEELTQAFYSVSEKLYQQANPQDAQGGAGAQGAAGAQGGQEYYDADYKVVDDDNK
;
A
#
# COMPACT_ATOMS: atom_id res chain seq x y z
N MET A 1 -7.63 9.82 22.84
CA MET A 1 -6.51 10.21 21.98
C MET A 1 -6.79 9.64 20.61
N SER A 2 -6.49 10.38 19.54
CA SER A 2 -6.58 9.86 18.17
C SER A 2 -5.66 8.63 18.06
N LYS A 3 -6.14 7.56 17.44
CA LYS A 3 -5.31 6.37 17.17
C LYS A 3 -4.39 6.68 15.98
N VAL A 4 -3.11 6.34 16.12
CA VAL A 4 -2.14 6.40 15.01
C VAL A 4 -2.12 5.04 14.32
N ILE A 5 -2.33 5.02 13.01
CA ILE A 5 -2.32 3.79 12.22
C ILE A 5 -0.97 3.56 11.57
N GLY A 6 -0.61 2.29 11.37
CA GLY A 6 0.53 1.87 10.56
C GLY A 6 0.07 1.46 9.17
N ILE A 7 0.68 2.01 8.14
CA ILE A 7 0.32 1.73 6.74
C ILE A 7 1.53 1.20 5.98
N ASP A 8 1.37 0.03 5.38
CA ASP A 8 2.19 -0.43 4.28
C ASP A 8 1.56 0.03 2.96
N LEU A 9 2.18 1.04 2.33
CA LEU A 9 1.77 1.53 1.01
C LEU A 9 2.52 0.74 -0.07
N GLY A 10 2.10 -0.48 -0.34
CA GLY A 10 2.76 -1.38 -1.28
C GLY A 10 2.52 -1.05 -2.76
N THR A 11 3.38 -1.53 -3.65
CA THR A 11 3.24 -1.33 -5.11
C THR A 11 2.00 -2.02 -5.66
N THR A 12 1.75 -3.27 -5.25
CA THR A 12 0.65 -4.10 -5.74
C THR A 12 -0.51 -4.15 -4.76
N ASN A 13 -0.20 -4.35 -3.47
CA ASN A 13 -1.17 -4.39 -2.39
C ASN A 13 -0.69 -3.51 -1.24
N SER A 14 -1.62 -2.86 -0.57
CA SER A 14 -1.40 -2.07 0.65
C SER A 14 -2.09 -2.72 1.83
N CYS A 15 -1.58 -2.46 3.03
CA CYS A 15 -2.10 -3.02 4.28
C CYS A 15 -2.13 -1.94 5.36
N VAL A 16 -3.10 -2.02 6.27
CA VAL A 16 -3.21 -1.11 7.41
C VAL A 16 -3.35 -1.88 8.70
N ALA A 17 -2.67 -1.42 9.74
CA ALA A 17 -2.70 -2.02 11.07
C ALA A 17 -2.79 -0.94 12.16
N VAL A 18 -3.17 -1.33 13.35
CA VAL A 18 -3.30 -0.45 14.52
C VAL A 18 -2.85 -1.19 15.79
N MET A 19 -2.43 -0.43 16.80
CA MET A 19 -2.16 -1.00 18.13
C MET A 19 -3.46 -1.17 18.92
N GLU A 20 -3.75 -2.41 19.33
CA GLU A 20 -4.87 -2.77 20.19
C GLU A 20 -4.41 -3.76 21.27
N GLY A 21 -4.74 -3.48 22.52
CA GLY A 21 -4.39 -4.38 23.63
C GLY A 21 -2.90 -4.66 23.82
N GLY A 22 -2.01 -3.83 23.26
CA GLY A 22 -0.56 -4.03 23.28
C GLY A 22 -0.01 -4.80 22.07
N GLU A 23 -0.87 -5.23 21.15
CA GLU A 23 -0.50 -5.97 19.96
C GLU A 23 -0.81 -5.18 18.69
N ALA A 24 -0.07 -5.44 17.61
CA ALA A 24 -0.35 -4.87 16.29
C ALA A 24 -1.39 -5.73 15.56
N VAL A 25 -2.54 -5.14 15.26
CA VAL A 25 -3.69 -5.81 14.62
C VAL A 25 -3.87 -5.27 13.22
N VAL A 26 -3.90 -6.15 12.23
CA VAL A 26 -4.21 -5.80 10.84
C VAL A 26 -5.71 -5.57 10.69
N ILE A 27 -6.07 -4.43 10.13
CA ILE A 27 -7.45 -4.04 9.87
C ILE A 27 -7.89 -4.64 8.53
N ALA A 28 -9.01 -5.39 8.55
CA ALA A 28 -9.64 -5.84 7.31
C ALA A 28 -10.35 -4.67 6.61
N ASN A 29 -10.28 -4.64 5.28
CA ASN A 29 -11.00 -3.65 4.48
C ASN A 29 -12.51 -3.96 4.43
N ALA A 30 -13.28 -3.05 3.83
CA ALA A 30 -14.74 -3.20 3.70
C ALA A 30 -15.17 -4.48 2.95
N GLU A 31 -14.29 -5.04 2.12
CA GLU A 31 -14.49 -6.29 1.39
C GLU A 31 -14.09 -7.56 2.20
N GLY A 32 -13.65 -7.38 3.46
CA GLY A 32 -13.22 -8.45 4.36
C GLY A 32 -11.80 -8.96 4.12
N ASN A 33 -11.02 -8.32 3.23
CA ASN A 33 -9.64 -8.70 2.96
C ASN A 33 -8.66 -7.94 3.88
N ARG A 34 -7.57 -8.58 4.26
CA ARG A 34 -6.51 -7.99 5.10
C ARG A 34 -5.53 -7.12 4.32
N THR A 35 -5.56 -7.21 2.99
CA THR A 35 -4.82 -6.34 2.08
C THR A 35 -5.75 -5.71 1.06
N THR A 36 -5.40 -4.52 0.59
CA THR A 36 -6.15 -3.77 -0.41
C THR A 36 -5.29 -3.59 -1.66
N PRO A 37 -5.74 -3.99 -2.86
CA PRO A 37 -5.00 -3.74 -4.09
C PRO A 37 -4.68 -2.24 -4.26
N SER A 38 -3.43 -1.92 -4.57
CA SER A 38 -2.96 -0.55 -4.83
C SER A 38 -3.35 -0.12 -6.25
N VAL A 39 -4.65 -0.17 -6.54
CA VAL A 39 -5.25 0.11 -7.85
C VAL A 39 -6.29 1.20 -7.70
N VAL A 40 -6.21 2.19 -8.58
CA VAL A 40 -7.17 3.30 -8.70
C VAL A 40 -7.77 3.28 -10.09
N ALA A 41 -9.07 3.45 -10.19
CA ALA A 41 -9.75 3.54 -11.48
C ALA A 41 -10.80 4.65 -11.47
N PHE A 42 -11.13 5.13 -12.66
CA PHE A 42 -12.17 6.12 -12.88
C PHE A 42 -13.22 5.56 -13.85
N SER A 43 -14.49 5.59 -13.44
CA SER A 43 -15.60 5.19 -14.31
C SER A 43 -15.77 6.16 -15.48
N LYS A 44 -16.59 5.81 -16.46
CA LYS A 44 -16.95 6.71 -17.56
C LYS A 44 -17.73 7.95 -17.08
N THR A 45 -18.33 7.87 -15.90
CA THR A 45 -19.06 8.97 -15.25
C THR A 45 -18.19 9.83 -14.34
N GLY A 46 -16.86 9.51 -14.24
CA GLY A 46 -15.92 10.23 -13.40
C GLY A 46 -15.87 9.75 -11.95
N GLU A 47 -16.58 8.67 -11.60
CA GLU A 47 -16.54 8.07 -10.28
C GLU A 47 -15.17 7.43 -10.02
N ARG A 48 -14.59 7.70 -8.84
CA ARG A 48 -13.33 7.15 -8.42
C ARG A 48 -13.52 5.84 -7.67
N MET A 49 -12.81 4.82 -8.10
CA MET A 49 -12.78 3.48 -7.49
C MET A 49 -11.37 3.17 -7.00
N VAL A 50 -11.24 2.53 -5.84
CA VAL A 50 -9.95 2.15 -5.25
C VAL A 50 -10.02 0.72 -4.73
N GLY A 51 -8.91 0.00 -4.85
CA GLY A 51 -8.79 -1.35 -4.31
C GLY A 51 -9.39 -2.43 -5.20
N GLN A 52 -10.10 -3.37 -4.60
CA GLN A 52 -10.62 -4.56 -5.30
C GLN A 52 -11.64 -4.19 -6.39
N VAL A 53 -12.46 -3.17 -6.14
CA VAL A 53 -13.45 -2.69 -7.13
C VAL A 53 -12.75 -2.14 -8.37
N ALA A 54 -11.69 -1.35 -8.18
CA ALA A 54 -10.86 -0.83 -9.26
C ALA A 54 -10.15 -1.97 -10.02
N LYS A 55 -9.59 -2.95 -9.32
CA LYS A 55 -8.91 -4.11 -9.94
C LYS A 55 -9.87 -4.94 -10.78
N ARG A 56 -11.09 -5.21 -10.32
CA ARG A 56 -12.08 -6.05 -11.03
C ARG A 56 -12.51 -5.48 -12.38
N GLN A 57 -12.56 -4.18 -12.54
CA GLN A 57 -12.99 -3.54 -13.78
C GLN A 57 -11.83 -3.19 -14.74
N ALA A 58 -10.58 -3.49 -14.37
CA ALA A 58 -9.39 -3.15 -15.14
C ALA A 58 -9.42 -3.69 -16.58
N ILE A 59 -9.93 -4.91 -16.78
CA ILE A 59 -10.07 -5.53 -18.13
C ILE A 59 -10.98 -4.70 -19.03
N THR A 60 -12.11 -4.22 -18.51
CA THR A 60 -13.11 -3.49 -19.30
C THR A 60 -12.84 -1.98 -19.38
N ASN A 61 -11.89 -1.50 -18.58
CA ASN A 61 -11.57 -0.08 -18.45
C ASN A 61 -10.05 0.15 -18.27
N PRO A 62 -9.19 -0.42 -19.12
CA PRO A 62 -7.74 -0.39 -18.95
C PRO A 62 -7.16 1.03 -19.03
N ASP A 63 -7.69 1.90 -19.87
CA ASP A 63 -7.20 3.27 -20.08
C ASP A 63 -7.47 4.19 -18.87
N ARG A 64 -8.35 3.80 -17.96
CA ARG A 64 -8.75 4.57 -16.79
C ARG A 64 -8.42 3.85 -15.48
N THR A 65 -7.61 2.79 -15.53
CA THR A 65 -7.18 2.01 -14.39
C THR A 65 -5.67 2.13 -14.22
N ILE A 66 -5.27 2.57 -13.02
CA ILE A 66 -3.89 2.86 -12.66
C ILE A 66 -3.45 1.82 -11.64
N SER A 67 -2.37 1.11 -11.95
CA SER A 67 -1.70 0.16 -11.04
C SER A 67 -0.21 0.49 -10.95
N SER A 68 0.46 -0.01 -9.91
CA SER A 68 1.92 0.09 -9.71
C SER A 68 2.46 1.54 -9.69
N ILE A 69 1.63 2.51 -9.34
CA ILE A 69 1.99 3.94 -9.34
C ILE A 69 3.16 4.27 -8.40
N LYS A 70 3.38 3.45 -7.38
CA LYS A 70 4.50 3.60 -6.43
C LYS A 70 5.86 3.60 -7.12
N ARG A 71 6.01 2.91 -8.27
CA ARG A 71 7.24 2.91 -9.09
C ARG A 71 7.57 4.29 -9.67
N GLU A 72 6.58 5.16 -9.78
CA GLU A 72 6.73 6.50 -10.34
C GLU A 72 6.81 7.60 -9.26
N MET A 73 6.79 7.23 -7.97
CA MET A 73 6.93 8.18 -6.87
C MET A 73 8.25 8.95 -6.98
N GLY A 74 8.18 10.26 -6.74
CA GLY A 74 9.34 11.17 -6.82
C GLY A 74 9.81 11.45 -8.26
N SER A 75 9.03 11.06 -9.29
CA SER A 75 9.25 11.40 -10.69
C SER A 75 8.25 12.47 -11.17
N ASP A 76 8.46 13.01 -12.35
CA ASP A 76 7.57 13.96 -13.04
C ASP A 76 6.47 13.29 -13.87
N HIS A 77 6.34 11.96 -13.72
CA HIS A 77 5.30 11.17 -14.38
C HIS A 77 3.91 11.70 -14.05
N LYS A 78 3.05 11.76 -15.06
CA LYS A 78 1.64 12.15 -14.89
C LYS A 78 0.74 11.18 -15.63
N VAL A 79 -0.32 10.76 -14.94
CA VAL A 79 -1.39 9.97 -15.55
C VAL A 79 -2.51 10.92 -15.95
N THR A 80 -2.91 10.91 -17.22
CA THR A 80 -3.99 11.77 -17.70
C THR A 80 -5.28 10.96 -17.84
N ILE A 81 -6.31 11.36 -17.11
CA ILE A 81 -7.66 10.79 -17.17
C ILE A 81 -8.64 11.93 -17.48
N ASP A 82 -9.40 11.79 -18.54
CA ASP A 82 -10.41 12.79 -18.98
C ASP A 82 -9.87 14.23 -19.09
N GLY A 83 -8.61 14.36 -19.54
CA GLY A 83 -7.95 15.66 -19.66
C GLY A 83 -7.38 16.23 -18.35
N LYS A 84 -7.62 15.58 -17.21
CA LYS A 84 -6.98 15.92 -15.93
C LYS A 84 -5.72 15.08 -15.73
N ALA A 85 -4.61 15.75 -15.45
CA ALA A 85 -3.33 15.09 -15.14
C ALA A 85 -3.23 14.89 -13.61
N TYR A 86 -2.87 13.68 -13.21
CA TYR A 86 -2.65 13.27 -11.82
C TYR A 86 -1.18 12.91 -11.62
N THR A 87 -0.61 13.38 -10.52
CA THR A 87 0.74 12.99 -10.07
C THR A 87 0.71 11.63 -9.36
N PRO A 88 1.85 10.93 -9.23
CA PRO A 88 1.93 9.72 -8.43
C PRO A 88 1.49 9.91 -6.97
N GLN A 89 1.76 11.10 -6.40
CA GLN A 89 1.34 11.46 -5.05
C GLN A 89 -0.19 11.51 -4.91
N GLU A 90 -0.89 12.13 -5.88
CA GLU A 90 -2.34 12.22 -5.88
C GLU A 90 -3.00 10.83 -6.02
N ILE A 91 -2.48 9.98 -6.90
CA ILE A 91 -2.98 8.60 -7.05
C ILE A 91 -2.72 7.79 -5.78
N SER A 92 -1.51 7.89 -5.20
CA SER A 92 -1.17 7.22 -3.94
C SER A 92 -2.03 7.72 -2.77
N ALA A 93 -2.35 9.02 -2.76
CA ALA A 93 -3.25 9.60 -1.76
C ALA A 93 -4.65 8.99 -1.81
N MET A 94 -5.17 8.66 -3.00
CA MET A 94 -6.46 7.98 -3.12
C MET A 94 -6.45 6.60 -2.48
N ILE A 95 -5.33 5.86 -2.60
CA ILE A 95 -5.14 4.58 -1.92
C ILE A 95 -5.11 4.79 -0.41
N LEU A 96 -4.33 5.77 0.07
CA LEU A 96 -4.22 6.10 1.48
C LEU A 96 -5.58 6.54 2.08
N GLN A 97 -6.40 7.28 1.31
CA GLN A 97 -7.76 7.64 1.73
C GLN A 97 -8.66 6.42 1.93
N LYS A 98 -8.57 5.42 1.04
CA LYS A 98 -9.31 4.16 1.21
C LYS A 98 -8.89 3.43 2.49
N LEU A 99 -7.58 3.29 2.73
CA LEU A 99 -7.06 2.64 3.93
C LEU A 99 -7.45 3.40 5.20
N LYS A 100 -7.41 4.75 5.16
CA LYS A 100 -7.89 5.60 6.25
C LYS A 100 -9.37 5.36 6.52
N ALA A 101 -10.21 5.35 5.48
CA ALA A 101 -11.65 5.12 5.63
C ALA A 101 -11.97 3.74 6.20
N ASP A 102 -11.22 2.70 5.78
CA ASP A 102 -11.35 1.35 6.34
C ASP A 102 -10.96 1.32 7.83
N ALA A 103 -9.87 2.02 8.18
CA ALA A 103 -9.44 2.14 9.57
C ALA A 103 -10.45 2.93 10.43
N GLU A 104 -11.02 4.02 9.92
CA GLU A 104 -12.05 4.80 10.60
C GLU A 104 -13.33 3.98 10.81
N ALA A 105 -13.73 3.17 9.82
CA ALA A 105 -14.86 2.26 9.92
C ALA A 105 -14.65 1.18 10.99
N TYR A 106 -13.44 0.61 11.05
CA TYR A 106 -13.08 -0.39 12.04
C TYR A 106 -13.02 0.20 13.46
N LEU A 107 -12.37 1.37 13.61
CA LEU A 107 -12.15 2.00 14.92
C LEU A 107 -13.36 2.77 15.44
N GLY A 108 -14.36 3.07 14.61
CA GLY A 108 -15.52 3.89 14.96
C GLY A 108 -15.19 5.35 15.31
N GLN A 109 -14.02 5.85 14.90
CA GLN A 109 -13.55 7.21 15.17
C GLN A 109 -12.67 7.74 14.03
N PRO A 110 -12.55 9.08 13.88
CA PRO A 110 -11.67 9.68 12.89
C PRO A 110 -10.19 9.30 13.12
N VAL A 111 -9.47 9.09 12.02
CA VAL A 111 -8.03 8.83 11.99
C VAL A 111 -7.33 9.98 11.28
N THR A 112 -6.43 10.67 11.97
CA THR A 112 -5.73 11.84 11.45
C THR A 112 -4.22 11.67 11.38
N GLU A 113 -3.67 10.60 11.97
CA GLU A 113 -2.23 10.40 12.12
C GLU A 113 -1.84 9.00 11.65
N ALA A 114 -0.67 8.91 10.99
CA ALA A 114 -0.17 7.64 10.48
C ALA A 114 1.36 7.54 10.51
N VAL A 115 1.86 6.31 10.60
CA VAL A 115 3.20 5.90 10.19
C VAL A 115 3.07 5.20 8.85
N ILE A 116 3.84 5.63 7.84
CA ILE A 116 3.77 5.07 6.48
C ILE A 116 5.13 4.47 6.13
N THR A 117 5.11 3.29 5.50
CA THR A 117 6.34 2.62 5.09
C THR A 117 6.77 2.99 3.67
N VAL A 118 8.07 2.89 3.44
CA VAL A 118 8.70 3.06 2.12
C VAL A 118 9.78 1.99 1.94
N PRO A 119 10.12 1.61 0.71
CA PRO A 119 11.30 0.81 0.43
C PRO A 119 12.56 1.43 1.03
N ALA A 120 13.46 0.61 1.57
CA ALA A 120 14.67 1.12 2.21
C ALA A 120 15.55 1.90 1.24
N TYR A 121 15.57 1.49 -0.02
CA TYR A 121 16.37 2.10 -1.10
C TYR A 121 15.68 3.28 -1.80
N PHE A 122 14.54 3.78 -1.26
CA PHE A 122 13.91 5.00 -1.76
C PHE A 122 14.81 6.20 -1.58
N THR A 123 14.91 7.01 -2.63
CA THR A 123 15.59 8.30 -2.60
C THR A 123 14.80 9.29 -1.74
N ASP A 124 15.44 10.36 -1.31
CA ASP A 124 14.81 11.45 -0.56
C ASP A 124 13.56 12.00 -1.26
N SER A 125 13.62 12.20 -2.59
CA SER A 125 12.46 12.63 -3.39
C SER A 125 11.25 11.68 -3.29
N GLN A 126 11.50 10.37 -3.27
CA GLN A 126 10.45 9.37 -3.18
C GLN A 126 9.85 9.32 -1.76
N ARG A 127 10.68 9.52 -0.72
CA ARG A 127 10.24 9.63 0.68
C ARG A 127 9.37 10.86 0.89
N GLN A 128 9.81 12.01 0.39
CA GLN A 128 9.04 13.25 0.47
C GLN A 128 7.72 13.13 -0.29
N ALA A 129 7.72 12.56 -1.50
CA ALA A 129 6.51 12.32 -2.28
C ALA A 129 5.51 11.41 -1.54
N THR A 130 5.99 10.41 -0.78
CA THR A 130 5.15 9.55 0.05
C THR A 130 4.54 10.34 1.22
N LYS A 131 5.32 11.20 1.86
CA LYS A 131 4.84 12.09 2.93
C LYS A 131 3.78 13.06 2.42
N ASP A 132 3.98 13.62 1.22
CA ASP A 132 3.02 14.51 0.56
C ASP A 132 1.71 13.77 0.21
N ALA A 133 1.80 12.53 -0.27
CA ALA A 133 0.63 11.68 -0.52
C ALA A 133 -0.19 11.46 0.77
N GLY A 134 0.49 11.20 1.90
CA GLY A 134 -0.16 11.11 3.21
C GLY A 134 -0.89 12.39 3.59
N LYS A 135 -0.26 13.54 3.39
CA LYS A 135 -0.85 14.86 3.65
C LYS A 135 -2.07 15.13 2.77
N ILE A 136 -1.99 14.82 1.47
CA ILE A 136 -3.12 14.93 0.52
C ILE A 136 -4.29 14.01 0.96
N ALA A 137 -3.98 12.84 1.52
CA ALA A 137 -4.98 11.93 2.07
C ALA A 137 -5.61 12.40 3.39
N GLY A 138 -5.18 13.55 3.94
CA GLY A 138 -5.65 14.07 5.23
C GLY A 138 -5.04 13.33 6.42
N LEU A 139 -3.80 12.85 6.29
CA LEU A 139 -3.04 12.21 7.35
C LEU A 139 -1.82 13.06 7.72
N ASP A 140 -1.64 13.32 9.01
CA ASP A 140 -0.38 13.81 9.55
C ASP A 140 0.59 12.62 9.66
N VAL A 141 1.58 12.58 8.76
CA VAL A 141 2.57 11.50 8.70
C VAL A 141 3.62 11.73 9.78
N LYS A 142 3.46 11.04 10.91
CA LYS A 142 4.35 11.14 12.08
C LYS A 142 5.73 10.60 11.80
N ARG A 143 5.82 9.54 11.02
CA ARG A 143 7.08 8.89 10.64
C ARG A 143 6.96 8.22 9.27
N ILE A 144 8.03 8.33 8.48
CA ILE A 144 8.31 7.41 7.38
C ILE A 144 9.28 6.37 7.90
N ILE A 145 8.99 5.10 7.72
CA ILE A 145 9.82 3.97 8.16
C ILE A 145 10.13 3.06 6.98
N ASN A 146 11.32 2.47 6.95
CA ASN A 146 11.69 1.52 5.90
C ASN A 146 10.95 0.19 6.05
N GLU A 147 10.48 -0.39 4.93
CA GLU A 147 9.72 -1.65 4.90
C GLU A 147 10.47 -2.81 5.58
N PRO A 148 11.76 -3.09 5.26
CA PRO A 148 12.48 -4.16 5.94
C PRO A 148 12.68 -3.90 7.44
N THR A 149 12.79 -2.64 7.83
CA THR A 149 12.90 -2.25 9.24
C THR A 149 11.58 -2.47 9.98
N ALA A 150 10.45 -2.12 9.35
CA ALA A 150 9.13 -2.41 9.88
C ALA A 150 8.90 -3.93 10.02
N ALA A 151 9.31 -4.72 9.03
CA ALA A 151 9.22 -6.18 9.11
C ALA A 151 10.08 -6.77 10.26
N ALA A 152 11.28 -6.20 10.48
CA ALA A 152 12.13 -6.59 11.60
C ALA A 152 11.50 -6.22 12.97
N LEU A 153 10.82 -5.08 13.06
CA LEU A 153 10.03 -4.71 14.24
C LEU A 153 8.95 -5.76 14.53
N ALA A 154 8.16 -6.13 13.53
CA ALA A 154 7.11 -7.13 13.70
C ALA A 154 7.66 -8.52 14.09
N TYR A 155 8.87 -8.84 13.65
CA TYR A 155 9.55 -10.07 14.03
C TYR A 155 10.17 -10.00 15.44
N GLY A 156 10.76 -8.84 15.80
CA GLY A 156 11.75 -8.74 16.89
C GLY A 156 11.20 -8.33 18.25
N VAL A 157 9.91 -7.94 18.36
CA VAL A 157 9.34 -7.37 19.60
C VAL A 157 9.53 -8.27 20.84
N ASP A 158 9.55 -9.61 20.63
CA ASP A 158 9.63 -10.58 21.73
C ASP A 158 11.01 -11.26 21.84
N LYS A 159 12.06 -10.72 21.20
CA LYS A 159 13.37 -11.36 21.13
C LYS A 159 14.34 -10.72 22.14
N GLU A 160 14.68 -11.48 23.19
CA GLU A 160 15.62 -11.07 24.23
C GLU A 160 17.10 -11.35 23.89
N GLN A 161 17.37 -12.15 22.85
CA GLN A 161 18.75 -12.53 22.46
C GLN A 161 19.24 -11.71 21.28
N SER A 162 20.48 -11.26 21.35
CA SER A 162 21.17 -10.61 20.23
C SER A 162 21.16 -11.49 18.99
N GLN A 163 20.66 -10.96 17.87
CA GLN A 163 20.51 -11.65 16.60
C GLN A 163 20.91 -10.75 15.44
N LYS A 164 21.68 -11.31 14.50
CA LYS A 164 21.90 -10.68 13.18
C LYS A 164 20.97 -11.32 12.17
N ILE A 165 20.15 -10.52 11.56
CA ILE A 165 19.14 -10.99 10.62
C ILE A 165 19.30 -10.33 9.25
N MET A 166 18.92 -11.06 8.22
CA MET A 166 18.71 -10.50 6.89
C MET A 166 17.20 -10.38 6.65
N VAL A 167 16.75 -9.23 6.24
CA VAL A 167 15.42 -9.04 5.68
C VAL A 167 15.56 -8.92 4.17
N TYR A 168 14.96 -9.86 3.46
CA TYR A 168 14.92 -9.93 2.00
C TYR A 168 13.50 -9.63 1.57
N ASP A 169 13.27 -8.41 1.07
CA ASP A 169 11.96 -7.91 0.68
C ASP A 169 11.85 -7.82 -0.84
N LEU A 170 11.12 -8.77 -1.43
CA LEU A 170 10.79 -8.77 -2.85
C LEU A 170 9.28 -8.54 -3.01
N GLY A 171 8.94 -7.26 -3.16
CA GLY A 171 7.57 -6.81 -3.38
C GLY A 171 7.10 -6.95 -4.84
N GLY A 172 6.03 -6.23 -5.18
CA GLY A 172 5.52 -6.19 -6.55
C GLY A 172 6.38 -5.33 -7.49
N GLY A 173 7.01 -4.26 -6.97
CA GLY A 173 7.71 -3.28 -7.79
C GLY A 173 9.14 -3.00 -7.39
N THR A 174 9.53 -3.32 -6.16
CA THR A 174 10.84 -3.02 -5.58
C THR A 174 11.44 -4.25 -4.93
N PHE A 175 12.76 -4.26 -4.86
CA PHE A 175 13.54 -5.23 -4.12
C PHE A 175 14.45 -4.50 -3.13
N ASP A 176 14.37 -4.87 -1.86
CA ASP A 176 15.25 -4.39 -0.80
C ASP A 176 15.85 -5.56 -0.01
N VAL A 177 17.08 -5.38 0.43
CA VAL A 177 17.73 -6.28 1.38
C VAL A 177 18.39 -5.42 2.46
N SER A 178 18.08 -5.75 3.72
CA SER A 178 18.69 -5.08 4.88
C SER A 178 19.29 -6.11 5.82
N ILE A 179 20.44 -5.77 6.36
CA ILE A 179 21.11 -6.52 7.42
C ILE A 179 20.91 -5.74 8.71
N LEU A 180 20.34 -6.38 9.71
CA LEU A 180 20.00 -5.73 10.97
C LEU A 180 20.58 -6.53 12.14
N GLU A 181 20.86 -5.82 13.22
CA GLU A 181 21.13 -6.37 14.54
C GLU A 181 19.98 -6.04 15.47
N ILE A 182 19.48 -7.05 16.16
CA ILE A 182 18.44 -6.92 17.20
C ILE A 182 19.09 -7.30 18.50
N ASP A 183 19.15 -6.35 19.44
CA ASP A 183 19.76 -6.57 20.75
C ASP A 183 19.05 -5.73 21.82
N ASP A 184 18.55 -6.38 22.87
CA ASP A 184 17.90 -5.76 24.04
C ASP A 184 16.91 -4.60 23.71
N GLY A 185 15.99 -4.85 22.77
CA GLY A 185 15.00 -3.88 22.34
C GLY A 185 15.52 -2.81 21.37
N VAL A 186 16.80 -2.86 20.99
CA VAL A 186 17.38 -2.01 19.94
C VAL A 186 17.38 -2.78 18.61
N ILE A 187 16.83 -2.18 17.59
CA ILE A 187 16.92 -2.67 16.21
C ILE A 187 17.78 -1.69 15.42
N GLU A 188 18.98 -2.13 15.08
CA GLU A 188 19.94 -1.35 14.33
C GLU A 188 20.10 -1.90 12.91
N VAL A 189 19.94 -1.05 11.90
CA VAL A 189 20.25 -1.39 10.52
C VAL A 189 21.76 -1.22 10.32
N LEU A 190 22.45 -2.31 9.99
CA LEU A 190 23.88 -2.30 9.72
C LEU A 190 24.18 -1.90 8.27
N ALA A 191 23.39 -2.40 7.33
CA ALA A 191 23.50 -2.08 5.92
C ALA A 191 22.19 -2.31 5.19
N THR A 192 21.97 -1.57 4.11
CA THR A 192 20.85 -1.78 3.19
C THR A 192 21.31 -1.61 1.74
N ALA A 193 20.72 -2.40 0.85
CA ALA A 193 20.90 -2.29 -0.60
C ALA A 193 19.60 -2.68 -1.31
N GLY A 194 19.44 -2.32 -2.58
CA GLY A 194 18.19 -2.64 -3.26
C GLY A 194 18.14 -2.25 -4.73
N ASN A 195 16.97 -2.45 -5.31
CA ASN A 195 16.64 -2.04 -6.67
C ASN A 195 15.18 -1.58 -6.73
N ASN A 196 14.96 -0.30 -6.95
CA ASN A 196 13.63 0.33 -6.99
C ASN A 196 12.81 -0.03 -8.25
N ARG A 197 13.36 -0.83 -9.16
CA ARG A 197 12.71 -1.28 -10.40
C ARG A 197 12.88 -2.79 -10.63
N LEU A 198 12.79 -3.56 -9.56
CA LEU A 198 12.83 -5.03 -9.59
C LEU A 198 11.76 -5.57 -8.63
N GLY A 199 10.79 -6.31 -9.15
CA GLY A 199 9.72 -6.88 -8.33
C GLY A 199 8.81 -7.81 -9.12
N GLY A 200 7.73 -8.26 -8.51
CA GLY A 200 6.77 -9.20 -9.07
C GLY A 200 6.18 -8.82 -10.42
N ASP A 201 6.02 -7.51 -10.68
CA ASP A 201 5.53 -6.99 -11.96
C ASP A 201 6.49 -7.35 -13.13
N ASP A 202 7.80 -7.42 -12.85
CA ASP A 202 8.80 -7.78 -13.87
C ASP A 202 8.73 -9.28 -14.19
N PHE A 203 8.44 -10.12 -13.18
CA PHE A 203 8.16 -11.54 -13.39
C PHE A 203 6.90 -11.75 -14.22
N ASP A 204 5.83 -10.98 -13.94
CA ASP A 204 4.59 -11.02 -14.72
C ASP A 204 4.85 -10.59 -16.16
N GLU A 205 5.66 -9.56 -16.38
CA GLU A 205 6.02 -9.09 -17.72
C GLU A 205 6.78 -10.16 -18.53
N CYS A 206 7.64 -10.94 -17.90
CA CYS A 206 8.31 -12.07 -18.57
C CYS A 206 7.30 -13.11 -19.05
N VAL A 207 6.32 -13.45 -18.23
CA VAL A 207 5.24 -14.39 -18.60
C VAL A 207 4.36 -13.77 -19.71
N MET A 208 3.99 -12.50 -19.62
CA MET A 208 3.21 -11.82 -20.65
C MET A 208 3.92 -11.84 -22.01
N LYS A 209 5.22 -11.51 -22.05
CA LYS A 209 6.03 -11.56 -23.27
C LYS A 209 6.07 -12.96 -23.87
N TYR A 210 6.20 -13.97 -23.02
CA TYR A 210 6.14 -15.36 -23.44
C TYR A 210 4.78 -15.72 -24.06
N LEU A 211 3.66 -15.36 -23.41
CA LEU A 211 2.31 -15.65 -23.90
C LEU A 211 2.01 -14.93 -25.23
N VAL A 212 2.42 -13.66 -25.37
CA VAL A 212 2.29 -12.90 -26.64
C VAL A 212 3.08 -13.59 -27.75
N SER A 213 4.31 -14.02 -27.46
CA SER A 213 5.18 -14.72 -28.42
C SER A 213 4.59 -16.07 -28.85
N GLU A 214 4.10 -16.87 -27.88
CA GLU A 214 3.45 -18.16 -28.17
C GLU A 214 2.19 -17.98 -29.00
N PHE A 215 1.33 -17.02 -28.65
CA PHE A 215 0.11 -16.76 -29.41
C PHE A 215 0.40 -16.28 -30.84
N LYS A 216 1.39 -15.42 -31.01
CA LYS A 216 1.86 -15.01 -32.34
C LYS A 216 2.39 -16.18 -33.16
N ARG A 217 3.08 -17.12 -32.51
CA ARG A 217 3.62 -18.34 -33.16
C ARG A 217 2.51 -19.30 -33.58
N THR A 218 1.45 -19.49 -32.75
CA THR A 218 0.40 -20.49 -33.01
C THR A 218 -0.72 -19.94 -33.89
N ASP A 219 -1.14 -18.69 -33.65
CA ASP A 219 -2.32 -18.08 -34.25
C ASP A 219 -1.99 -16.96 -35.26
N GLY A 220 -0.72 -16.56 -35.36
CA GLY A 220 -0.25 -15.53 -36.27
C GLY A 220 -0.64 -14.10 -35.91
N VAL A 221 -1.27 -13.88 -34.74
CA VAL A 221 -1.79 -12.58 -34.30
C VAL A 221 -0.89 -12.01 -33.18
N ASP A 222 -0.55 -10.73 -33.28
CA ASP A 222 0.21 -10.00 -32.27
C ASP A 222 -0.74 -9.25 -31.34
N LEU A 223 -0.78 -9.65 -30.07
CA LEU A 223 -1.66 -9.07 -29.05
C LEU A 223 -1.10 -7.77 -28.43
N SER A 224 0.13 -7.37 -28.73
CA SER A 224 0.83 -6.25 -28.06
C SER A 224 0.09 -4.92 -28.16
N ASN A 225 -0.70 -4.71 -29.22
CA ASN A 225 -1.44 -3.48 -29.46
C ASN A 225 -2.90 -3.53 -28.97
N ASP A 226 -3.37 -4.68 -28.49
CA ASP A 226 -4.71 -4.84 -27.94
C ASP A 226 -4.66 -4.65 -26.41
N LYS A 227 -5.06 -3.47 -25.93
CA LYS A 227 -5.03 -3.11 -24.52
C LYS A 227 -5.87 -4.04 -23.65
N VAL A 228 -7.01 -4.50 -24.14
CA VAL A 228 -7.89 -5.41 -23.40
C VAL A 228 -7.24 -6.79 -23.29
N ALA A 229 -6.68 -7.30 -24.41
CA ALA A 229 -5.93 -8.55 -24.40
C ALA A 229 -4.71 -8.46 -23.48
N MET A 230 -3.94 -7.38 -23.54
CA MET A 230 -2.77 -7.17 -22.68
C MET A 230 -3.14 -7.10 -21.20
N GLN A 231 -4.26 -6.47 -20.83
CA GLN A 231 -4.72 -6.45 -19.44
C GLN A 231 -5.14 -7.85 -18.98
N ARG A 232 -5.82 -8.63 -19.82
CA ARG A 232 -6.17 -10.03 -19.52
C ARG A 232 -4.93 -10.91 -19.37
N LEU A 233 -3.91 -10.70 -20.22
CA LEU A 233 -2.63 -11.38 -20.12
C LEU A 233 -1.92 -11.02 -18.81
N LYS A 234 -1.94 -9.75 -18.39
CA LYS A 234 -1.35 -9.31 -17.12
C LYS A 234 -1.97 -10.02 -15.92
N GLU A 235 -3.29 -10.06 -15.84
CA GLU A 235 -3.99 -10.75 -14.76
C GLU A 235 -3.74 -12.26 -14.76
N ALA A 236 -3.69 -12.87 -15.96
CA ALA A 236 -3.40 -14.29 -16.09
C ALA A 236 -1.95 -14.63 -15.73
N ALA A 237 -1.00 -13.76 -16.07
CA ALA A 237 0.42 -13.90 -15.73
C ALA A 237 0.63 -13.79 -14.20
N GLU A 238 0.03 -12.77 -13.54
CA GLU A 238 0.06 -12.63 -12.08
C GLU A 238 -0.52 -13.88 -11.39
N LYS A 239 -1.69 -14.34 -11.87
CA LYS A 239 -2.33 -15.55 -11.34
C LYS A 239 -1.45 -16.79 -11.50
N ALA A 240 -0.88 -17.01 -12.69
CA ALA A 240 -0.01 -18.14 -12.97
C ALA A 240 1.26 -18.09 -12.09
N LYS A 241 1.89 -16.93 -11.91
CA LYS A 241 3.02 -16.73 -10.98
C LYS A 241 2.67 -17.18 -9.56
N ILE A 242 1.51 -16.75 -9.06
CA ILE A 242 1.03 -17.12 -7.72
C ILE A 242 0.79 -18.63 -7.62
N GLU A 243 0.07 -19.23 -8.59
CA GLU A 243 -0.20 -20.66 -8.62
C GLU A 243 1.09 -21.49 -8.69
N LEU A 244 2.05 -21.11 -9.54
CA LEU A 244 3.34 -21.79 -9.70
C LEU A 244 4.22 -21.73 -8.46
N SER A 245 3.92 -20.89 -7.48
CA SER A 245 4.57 -20.93 -6.16
C SER A 245 4.13 -22.15 -5.35
N GLY A 246 2.91 -22.67 -5.55
CA GLY A 246 2.37 -23.85 -4.86
C GLY A 246 2.39 -25.13 -5.70
N VAL A 247 2.17 -25.03 -7.03
CA VAL A 247 2.07 -26.17 -7.93
C VAL A 247 3.14 -26.13 -9.02
N THR A 248 3.33 -27.24 -9.74
CA THR A 248 4.36 -27.36 -10.78
C THR A 248 3.90 -26.93 -12.17
N THR A 249 2.59 -26.78 -12.37
CA THR A 249 1.98 -26.39 -13.65
C THR A 249 0.79 -25.48 -13.40
N SER A 250 0.59 -24.48 -14.26
CA SER A 250 -0.59 -23.60 -14.29
C SER A 250 -1.14 -23.58 -15.71
N ASN A 251 -2.46 -23.76 -15.86
CA ASN A 251 -3.12 -23.62 -17.15
C ASN A 251 -3.67 -22.20 -17.30
N ILE A 252 -3.20 -21.51 -18.34
CA ILE A 252 -3.62 -20.16 -18.71
C ILE A 252 -4.59 -20.28 -19.88
N ASN A 253 -5.90 -20.22 -19.57
CA ASN A 253 -6.97 -20.30 -20.54
C ASN A 253 -7.71 -18.96 -20.61
N LEU A 254 -7.59 -18.27 -21.76
CA LEU A 254 -8.22 -16.99 -22.04
C LEU A 254 -9.08 -17.10 -23.29
N PRO A 255 -10.34 -17.55 -23.16
CA PRO A 255 -11.24 -17.63 -24.29
C PRO A 255 -11.56 -16.24 -24.84
N TYR A 256 -11.74 -16.16 -26.16
CA TYR A 256 -12.05 -14.91 -26.87
C TYR A 256 -11.05 -13.79 -26.54
N ILE A 257 -9.74 -14.12 -26.59
CA ILE A 257 -8.68 -13.14 -26.30
C ILE A 257 -8.64 -12.03 -27.34
N THR A 258 -8.89 -12.38 -28.61
CA THR A 258 -9.02 -11.48 -29.75
C THR A 258 -9.85 -12.13 -30.84
N ALA A 259 -10.05 -11.44 -31.98
CA ALA A 259 -10.68 -11.97 -33.18
C ALA A 259 -9.98 -11.45 -34.42
N ASP A 260 -9.96 -12.26 -35.47
CA ASP A 260 -9.53 -11.88 -36.83
C ASP A 260 -10.57 -12.23 -37.87
N ALA A 261 -10.21 -12.12 -39.17
CA ALA A 261 -11.11 -12.43 -40.31
C ALA A 261 -11.59 -13.91 -40.30
N THR A 262 -10.90 -14.81 -39.58
CA THR A 262 -11.27 -16.24 -39.50
C THR A 262 -12.18 -16.52 -38.31
N GLY A 263 -12.40 -15.55 -37.41
CA GLY A 263 -13.26 -15.66 -36.25
C GLY A 263 -12.56 -15.39 -34.92
N PRO A 264 -13.21 -15.73 -33.78
CA PRO A 264 -12.66 -15.55 -32.47
C PRO A 264 -11.45 -16.45 -32.24
N LYS A 265 -10.46 -15.95 -31.51
CA LYS A 265 -9.23 -16.66 -31.12
C LYS A 265 -9.18 -16.86 -29.62
N HIS A 266 -8.58 -17.95 -29.20
CA HIS A 266 -8.50 -18.36 -27.80
C HIS A 266 -7.04 -18.65 -27.46
N LEU A 267 -6.57 -18.19 -26.30
CA LEU A 267 -5.27 -18.58 -25.78
C LEU A 267 -5.47 -19.70 -24.75
N ASP A 268 -4.78 -20.81 -24.95
CA ASP A 268 -4.72 -21.92 -24.02
C ASP A 268 -3.28 -22.44 -23.94
N VAL A 269 -2.59 -22.10 -22.84
CA VAL A 269 -1.17 -22.39 -22.63
C VAL A 269 -0.98 -22.99 -21.24
N THR A 270 -0.34 -24.15 -21.18
CA THR A 270 0.13 -24.70 -19.92
C THR A 270 1.55 -24.21 -19.64
N LEU A 271 1.71 -23.40 -18.59
CA LEU A 271 2.98 -22.92 -18.11
C LEU A 271 3.49 -23.81 -16.99
N THR A 272 4.69 -24.37 -17.14
CA THR A 272 5.33 -25.15 -16.09
C THR A 272 6.20 -24.26 -15.20
N ARG A 273 6.41 -24.63 -13.93
CA ARG A 273 7.35 -23.94 -13.03
C ARG A 273 8.78 -23.92 -13.61
N ALA A 274 9.20 -24.99 -14.28
CA ALA A 274 10.50 -25.05 -14.93
C ALA A 274 10.63 -23.98 -16.02
N LYS A 275 9.59 -23.80 -16.86
CA LYS A 275 9.57 -22.76 -17.89
C LYS A 275 9.49 -21.36 -17.28
N PHE A 276 8.68 -21.17 -16.23
CA PHE A 276 8.64 -19.93 -15.48
C PHE A 276 10.02 -19.55 -14.92
N ASN A 277 10.71 -20.51 -14.28
CA ASN A 277 12.06 -20.30 -13.75
C ASN A 277 13.06 -19.94 -14.85
N GLU A 278 13.00 -20.61 -16.02
CA GLU A 278 13.82 -20.27 -17.19
C GLU A 278 13.61 -18.81 -17.64
N LEU A 279 12.34 -18.39 -17.77
CA LEU A 279 11.98 -17.04 -18.21
C LEU A 279 12.43 -15.94 -17.23
N THR A 280 12.47 -16.26 -15.94
CA THR A 280 12.68 -15.29 -14.86
C THR A 280 14.03 -15.42 -14.14
N ALA A 281 14.90 -16.35 -14.57
CA ALA A 281 16.20 -16.61 -13.91
C ALA A 281 17.03 -15.33 -13.74
N HIS A 282 17.09 -14.49 -14.77
CA HIS A 282 17.85 -13.23 -14.73
C HIS A 282 17.34 -12.25 -13.68
N LEU A 283 16.04 -12.28 -13.32
CA LEU A 283 15.45 -11.44 -12.27
C LEU A 283 15.87 -11.96 -10.89
N VAL A 284 15.86 -13.27 -10.70
CA VAL A 284 16.36 -13.90 -9.45
C VAL A 284 17.84 -13.57 -9.26
N ASP A 285 18.66 -13.73 -10.31
CA ASP A 285 20.09 -13.39 -10.27
C ASP A 285 20.32 -11.91 -9.96
N ALA A 286 19.48 -11.01 -10.48
CA ALA A 286 19.55 -9.58 -10.23
C ALA A 286 19.35 -9.20 -8.76
N THR A 287 18.62 -10.01 -7.98
CA THR A 287 18.47 -9.78 -6.53
C THR A 287 19.76 -10.09 -5.76
N MET A 288 20.58 -11.01 -6.25
CA MET A 288 21.76 -11.49 -5.53
C MET A 288 22.93 -10.49 -5.54
N GLY A 289 22.93 -9.52 -6.45
CA GLY A 289 23.86 -8.40 -6.43
C GLY A 289 23.74 -7.55 -5.15
N PRO A 290 22.58 -6.94 -4.91
CA PRO A 290 22.30 -6.21 -3.66
C PRO A 290 22.48 -7.05 -2.39
N VAL A 291 22.14 -8.35 -2.42
CA VAL A 291 22.35 -9.25 -1.26
C VAL A 291 23.85 -9.32 -0.89
N ARG A 292 24.72 -9.57 -1.87
CA ARG A 292 26.18 -9.58 -1.65
C ARG A 292 26.69 -8.23 -1.16
N GLN A 293 26.15 -7.14 -1.73
CA GLN A 293 26.53 -5.78 -1.35
C GLN A 293 26.19 -5.48 0.10
N ALA A 294 24.94 -5.75 0.53
CA ALA A 294 24.51 -5.50 1.92
C ALA A 294 25.33 -6.32 2.93
N MET A 295 25.62 -7.60 2.62
CA MET A 295 26.48 -8.43 3.46
C MET A 295 27.90 -7.88 3.57
N SER A 296 28.48 -7.44 2.45
CA SER A 296 29.82 -6.84 2.41
C SER A 296 29.87 -5.54 3.20
N ASP A 297 28.86 -4.67 3.04
CA ASP A 297 28.79 -3.37 3.73
C ASP A 297 28.59 -3.55 5.24
N ALA A 298 27.85 -4.58 5.66
CA ALA A 298 27.71 -4.95 7.08
C ALA A 298 28.97 -5.64 7.64
N GLY A 299 29.96 -6.00 6.82
CA GLY A 299 31.16 -6.71 7.25
C GLY A 299 30.89 -8.15 7.73
N LEU A 300 29.77 -8.76 7.29
CA LEU A 300 29.32 -10.07 7.75
C LEU A 300 29.49 -11.16 6.67
N LYS A 301 29.67 -12.39 7.14
CA LYS A 301 29.60 -13.60 6.33
C LYS A 301 28.19 -14.21 6.43
N PRO A 302 27.74 -14.99 5.44
CA PRO A 302 26.45 -15.68 5.52
C PRO A 302 26.25 -16.52 6.79
N SER A 303 27.34 -17.12 7.33
CA SER A 303 27.33 -17.88 8.59
C SER A 303 27.03 -17.06 9.84
N ASP A 304 27.17 -15.73 9.79
CA ASP A 304 26.97 -14.85 10.91
C ASP A 304 25.48 -14.48 11.09
N LEU A 305 24.65 -14.81 10.09
CA LEU A 305 23.22 -14.58 10.11
C LEU A 305 22.49 -15.62 10.97
N SER A 306 21.75 -15.15 11.96
CA SER A 306 20.89 -16.00 12.78
C SER A 306 19.61 -16.39 12.05
N LYS A 307 19.04 -15.49 11.25
CA LYS A 307 17.77 -15.66 10.52
C LYS A 307 17.78 -14.90 9.20
N VAL A 308 16.95 -15.41 8.27
CA VAL A 308 16.60 -14.71 7.02
C VAL A 308 15.09 -14.59 7.00
N LEU A 309 14.58 -13.36 6.99
CA LEU A 309 13.17 -13.05 6.88
C LEU A 309 12.82 -12.76 5.43
N LEU A 310 11.79 -13.42 4.92
CA LEU A 310 11.24 -13.14 3.59
C LEU A 310 10.02 -12.26 3.70
N VAL A 311 10.06 -11.14 3.01
CA VAL A 311 9.02 -10.12 2.98
C VAL A 311 8.61 -9.85 1.54
N GLY A 312 7.38 -9.34 1.35
CA GLY A 312 6.81 -9.11 0.03
C GLY A 312 6.30 -10.39 -0.64
N GLY A 313 5.19 -10.28 -1.37
CA GLY A 313 4.51 -11.44 -1.96
C GLY A 313 5.36 -12.25 -2.94
N SER A 314 6.29 -11.60 -3.66
CA SER A 314 7.15 -12.25 -4.65
C SER A 314 8.27 -13.08 -4.03
N SER A 315 8.57 -12.90 -2.75
CA SER A 315 9.50 -13.78 -1.99
C SER A 315 8.97 -15.21 -1.81
N ARG A 316 7.69 -15.46 -2.12
CA ARG A 316 7.08 -16.79 -2.13
C ARG A 316 7.52 -17.64 -3.32
N ILE A 317 8.10 -17.04 -4.37
CA ILE A 317 8.59 -17.75 -5.56
C ILE A 317 9.67 -18.77 -5.16
N PRO A 318 9.50 -20.07 -5.46
CA PRO A 318 10.44 -21.12 -5.01
C PRO A 318 11.88 -20.88 -5.44
N ALA A 319 12.12 -20.41 -6.67
CA ALA A 319 13.46 -20.11 -7.18
C ALA A 319 14.14 -18.99 -6.38
N VAL A 320 13.38 -18.01 -5.89
CA VAL A 320 13.87 -16.94 -5.01
C VAL A 320 14.29 -17.52 -3.65
N GLN A 321 13.42 -18.35 -3.04
CA GLN A 321 13.71 -18.98 -1.75
C GLN A 321 14.96 -19.87 -1.83
N GLU A 322 15.09 -20.61 -2.92
CA GLU A 322 16.24 -21.48 -3.17
C GLU A 322 17.54 -20.67 -3.36
N ALA A 323 17.50 -19.57 -4.11
CA ALA A 323 18.66 -18.69 -4.30
C ALA A 323 19.14 -18.10 -2.97
N VAL A 324 18.22 -17.62 -2.13
CA VAL A 324 18.53 -17.09 -0.80
C VAL A 324 19.11 -18.18 0.11
N LYS A 325 18.49 -19.36 0.15
CA LYS A 325 18.97 -20.51 0.92
C LYS A 325 20.37 -20.94 0.48
N ASN A 326 20.60 -21.05 -0.81
CA ASN A 326 21.90 -21.45 -1.36
C ASN A 326 23.01 -20.44 -1.03
N PHE A 327 22.68 -19.17 -0.98
CA PHE A 327 23.64 -18.13 -0.62
C PHE A 327 23.91 -18.07 0.88
N THR A 328 22.87 -18.11 1.71
CA THR A 328 22.99 -17.93 3.17
C THR A 328 23.31 -19.21 3.92
N GLY A 329 23.01 -20.36 3.33
CA GLY A 329 23.06 -21.67 4.02
C GLY A 329 21.91 -21.87 5.02
N ASN A 330 21.05 -20.87 5.20
CA ASN A 330 19.94 -20.87 6.16
C ASN A 330 18.61 -21.08 5.46
N GLU A 331 17.74 -21.90 6.04
CA GLU A 331 16.34 -21.97 5.62
C GLU A 331 15.64 -20.65 5.97
N PRO A 332 14.99 -19.99 5.00
CA PRO A 332 14.26 -18.77 5.29
C PRO A 332 13.17 -18.97 6.35
N PHE A 333 13.05 -18.02 7.27
CA PHE A 333 12.06 -18.06 8.33
C PHE A 333 10.65 -17.79 7.80
N LYS A 334 9.69 -18.67 8.12
CA LYS A 334 8.30 -18.64 7.63
C LYS A 334 7.27 -18.27 8.70
N GLY A 335 7.71 -17.79 9.87
CA GLY A 335 6.86 -17.51 11.02
C GLY A 335 6.15 -16.16 10.99
N ILE A 336 6.38 -15.33 9.95
CA ILE A 336 5.68 -14.06 9.74
C ILE A 336 4.92 -14.08 8.40
N ASN A 337 3.79 -13.38 8.35
CA ASN A 337 3.08 -13.21 7.07
C ASN A 337 3.76 -12.10 6.27
N PRO A 338 4.37 -12.42 5.10
CA PRO A 338 5.10 -11.44 4.30
C PRO A 338 4.25 -10.32 3.71
N ASP A 339 2.92 -10.46 3.69
CA ASP A 339 1.98 -9.48 3.16
C ASP A 339 1.46 -8.52 4.24
N GLU A 340 1.70 -8.80 5.54
CA GLU A 340 1.13 -8.09 6.68
C GLU A 340 2.18 -7.52 7.64
N CYS A 341 3.34 -8.16 7.75
CA CYS A 341 4.34 -7.84 8.77
C CYS A 341 4.84 -6.39 8.68
N VAL A 342 4.90 -5.82 7.49
CA VAL A 342 5.32 -4.44 7.25
C VAL A 342 4.33 -3.45 7.89
N ALA A 343 3.03 -3.64 7.68
CA ALA A 343 1.99 -2.82 8.29
C ALA A 343 1.95 -2.99 9.82
N MET A 344 2.13 -4.22 10.32
CA MET A 344 2.24 -4.50 11.75
C MET A 344 3.43 -3.78 12.38
N GLY A 345 4.59 -3.80 11.73
CA GLY A 345 5.78 -3.06 12.17
C GLY A 345 5.58 -1.54 12.17
N ALA A 346 4.87 -1.01 11.17
CA ALA A 346 4.49 0.40 11.14
C ALA A 346 3.55 0.76 12.30
N ALA A 347 2.60 -0.12 12.66
CA ALA A 347 1.72 0.07 13.81
C ALA A 347 2.50 0.00 15.14
N LEU A 348 3.47 -0.92 15.27
CA LEU A 348 4.36 -0.96 16.42
C LEU A 348 5.17 0.34 16.57
N GLN A 349 5.71 0.86 15.48
CA GLN A 349 6.38 2.17 15.49
C GLN A 349 5.43 3.31 15.88
N ALA A 350 4.17 3.26 15.45
CA ALA A 350 3.15 4.19 15.91
C ALA A 350 2.95 4.08 17.43
N GLY A 351 2.89 2.86 17.98
CA GLY A 351 2.81 2.59 19.41
C GLY A 351 4.03 3.12 20.20
N VAL A 352 5.23 3.06 19.62
CA VAL A 352 6.43 3.69 20.22
C VAL A 352 6.27 5.20 20.29
N LEU A 353 5.79 5.83 19.21
CA LEU A 353 5.59 7.28 19.15
C LEU A 353 4.49 7.79 20.09
N THR A 354 3.46 6.99 20.35
CA THR A 354 2.38 7.32 21.29
C THR A 354 2.69 6.92 22.73
N GLY A 355 3.76 6.16 22.97
CA GLY A 355 4.15 5.66 24.28
C GLY A 355 3.40 4.39 24.72
N ASP A 356 2.60 3.79 23.83
CA ASP A 356 1.90 2.51 24.07
C ASP A 356 2.89 1.34 24.09
N VAL A 357 3.99 1.43 23.34
CA VAL A 357 5.10 0.48 23.31
C VAL A 357 6.33 1.15 23.91
N LYS A 358 6.98 0.50 24.86
CA LYS A 358 8.17 1.01 25.56
C LYS A 358 9.35 0.07 25.37
N GLY A 359 10.57 0.62 25.52
CA GLY A 359 11.80 -0.19 25.49
C GLY A 359 12.19 -0.63 24.09
N LEU A 360 11.67 -0.01 23.03
CA LEU A 360 12.00 -0.30 21.64
C LEU A 360 12.64 0.95 21.01
N LEU A 361 13.83 0.79 20.46
CA LEU A 361 14.58 1.83 19.74
C LEU A 361 14.91 1.33 18.34
N LEU A 362 14.62 2.16 17.36
CA LEU A 362 14.91 1.91 15.95
C LEU A 362 15.98 2.87 15.46
N LEU A 363 17.08 2.33 14.95
CA LEU A 363 18.16 3.07 14.30
C LEU A 363 18.24 2.64 12.84
N ASP A 364 17.89 3.54 11.92
CA ASP A 364 17.90 3.31 10.48
C ASP A 364 19.14 3.97 9.83
N VAL A 365 19.38 3.72 8.54
CA VAL A 365 20.55 4.24 7.83
C VAL A 365 20.15 4.91 6.52
N THR A 366 21.02 5.84 6.05
CA THR A 366 20.88 6.37 4.68
C THR A 366 21.34 5.33 3.65
N PRO A 367 20.55 5.07 2.59
CA PRO A 367 20.86 3.98 1.64
C PRO A 367 21.97 4.32 0.65
N LEU A 368 22.22 5.63 0.43
CA LEU A 368 23.17 6.15 -0.55
C LEU A 368 24.00 7.28 0.03
N SER A 369 25.24 7.40 -0.43
CA SER A 369 26.13 8.51 -0.07
C SER A 369 25.57 9.85 -0.55
N LEU A 370 25.80 10.89 0.24
CA LEU A 370 25.41 12.27 -0.05
C LEU A 370 26.63 13.16 -0.09
N GLY A 371 26.67 14.09 -1.03
CA GLY A 371 27.78 14.99 -1.23
C GLY A 371 27.41 16.20 -2.06
N ILE A 372 28.40 16.96 -2.43
CA ILE A 372 28.26 18.11 -3.33
C ILE A 372 29.23 18.02 -4.51
N GLU A 373 28.84 18.66 -5.61
CA GLU A 373 29.75 18.90 -6.73
C GLU A 373 30.84 19.89 -6.35
N THR A 374 32.09 19.53 -6.59
CA THR A 374 33.25 20.37 -6.37
C THR A 374 34.02 20.60 -7.67
N MET A 375 35.10 21.40 -7.61
CA MET A 375 35.87 21.77 -8.77
C MET A 375 36.27 20.55 -9.63
N GLY A 376 36.10 20.68 -10.94
CA GLY A 376 36.37 19.58 -11.88
C GLY A 376 35.21 18.60 -12.06
N GLY A 377 34.02 18.89 -11.51
CA GLY A 377 32.85 18.01 -11.60
C GLY A 377 32.97 16.73 -10.73
N VAL A 378 33.75 16.80 -9.67
CA VAL A 378 33.96 15.70 -8.72
C VAL A 378 32.84 15.71 -7.67
N CYS A 379 32.36 14.54 -7.26
CA CYS A 379 31.45 14.37 -6.13
C CYS A 379 32.26 14.23 -4.83
N THR A 380 32.23 15.25 -3.98
CA THR A 380 32.81 15.20 -2.65
C THR A 380 31.75 14.75 -1.66
N ARG A 381 31.92 13.55 -1.09
CA ARG A 381 30.98 12.96 -0.14
C ARG A 381 31.14 13.55 1.25
N LEU A 382 30.04 13.89 1.91
CA LEU A 382 29.98 14.32 3.30
C LEU A 382 29.36 13.25 4.19
N ILE A 383 28.39 12.52 3.68
CA ILE A 383 27.74 11.41 4.37
C ILE A 383 27.87 10.16 3.51
N GLU A 384 28.51 9.14 4.05
CA GLU A 384 28.63 7.84 3.38
C GLU A 384 27.33 7.03 3.51
N ARG A 385 27.07 6.15 2.55
CA ARG A 385 25.97 5.20 2.64
C ARG A 385 26.07 4.37 3.92
N ASN A 386 24.96 3.89 4.39
CA ASN A 386 24.82 3.13 5.65
C ASN A 386 25.26 3.92 6.90
N THR A 387 25.25 5.26 6.83
CA THR A 387 25.39 6.11 8.02
C THR A 387 24.06 6.13 8.77
N THR A 388 24.11 5.83 10.08
CA THR A 388 22.91 5.84 10.96
C THR A 388 22.26 7.20 11.01
N ILE A 389 20.94 7.26 10.92
CA ILE A 389 20.13 8.46 10.96
C ILE A 389 19.25 8.51 12.23
N PRO A 390 18.93 9.70 12.78
CA PRO A 390 19.27 11.04 12.24
C PRO A 390 20.74 11.40 12.37
N VAL A 391 21.26 12.18 11.43
CA VAL A 391 22.67 12.58 11.41
C VAL A 391 22.85 13.97 10.84
N LYS A 392 23.80 14.73 11.44
CA LYS A 392 24.21 16.04 10.96
C LYS A 392 25.71 16.06 10.75
N LYS A 393 26.17 16.40 9.54
CA LYS A 393 27.61 16.53 9.21
C LYS A 393 27.87 17.82 8.44
N SER A 394 28.97 18.47 8.77
CA SER A 394 29.42 19.70 8.13
C SER A 394 30.85 19.57 7.61
N GLN A 395 31.15 20.26 6.50
CA GLN A 395 32.50 20.38 5.95
C GLN A 395 32.70 21.77 5.38
N ILE A 396 33.91 22.31 5.53
CA ILE A 396 34.28 23.62 5.01
C ILE A 396 34.83 23.48 3.59
N PHE A 397 34.28 24.27 2.69
CA PHE A 397 34.67 24.42 1.29
C PHE A 397 35.13 25.87 1.05
N SER A 398 35.59 26.16 -0.15
CA SER A 398 36.04 27.50 -0.51
C SER A 398 35.70 27.84 -1.96
N THR A 399 35.95 29.10 -2.36
CA THR A 399 35.77 29.59 -3.72
C THR A 399 36.80 29.02 -4.69
N ALA A 400 36.39 28.75 -5.94
CA ALA A 400 37.25 28.25 -7.01
C ALA A 400 37.95 29.32 -7.84
N ALA A 401 37.48 30.58 -7.76
CA ALA A 401 38.03 31.73 -8.50
C ALA A 401 38.28 32.93 -7.58
N ASP A 402 39.21 33.81 -8.00
CA ASP A 402 39.47 35.06 -7.30
C ASP A 402 38.27 36.01 -7.42
N ASN A 403 37.97 36.72 -6.32
CA ASN A 403 36.86 37.69 -6.22
C ASN A 403 35.46 37.07 -6.50
N GLN A 404 35.31 35.77 -6.29
CA GLN A 404 34.03 35.09 -6.44
C GLN A 404 33.08 35.47 -5.29
N THR A 405 31.94 36.08 -5.62
CA THR A 405 30.95 36.61 -4.67
C THR A 405 29.72 35.69 -4.50
N SER A 406 29.65 34.60 -5.26
CA SER A 406 28.59 33.62 -5.21
C SER A 406 29.14 32.22 -5.47
N VAL A 407 28.55 31.19 -4.82
CA VAL A 407 28.83 29.79 -5.12
C VAL A 407 27.51 29.06 -5.38
N GLU A 408 27.50 28.19 -6.38
CA GLU A 408 26.44 27.24 -6.60
C GLU A 408 26.76 25.95 -5.84
N VAL A 409 25.83 25.47 -5.05
CA VAL A 409 25.89 24.17 -4.36
C VAL A 409 24.96 23.21 -5.08
N ASN A 410 25.54 22.22 -5.78
CA ASN A 410 24.80 21.11 -6.39
C ASN A 410 24.86 19.92 -5.45
N VAL A 411 23.72 19.56 -4.85
CA VAL A 411 23.59 18.45 -3.90
C VAL A 411 23.44 17.15 -4.69
N LEU A 412 24.25 16.15 -4.35
CA LEU A 412 24.37 14.89 -5.08
C LEU A 412 24.06 13.71 -4.17
N GLN A 413 23.45 12.67 -4.76
CA GLN A 413 23.23 11.37 -4.14
C GLN A 413 23.74 10.26 -5.04
N GLY A 414 24.56 9.37 -4.53
CA GLY A 414 25.09 8.21 -5.24
C GLY A 414 26.54 7.89 -4.92
N GLU A 415 27.05 6.81 -5.53
CA GLU A 415 28.35 6.22 -5.23
C GLU A 415 29.45 6.53 -6.26
N ARG A 416 29.13 7.36 -7.27
CA ARG A 416 30.06 7.64 -8.35
C ARG A 416 30.97 8.82 -7.99
N GLU A 417 32.24 8.75 -8.42
CA GLU A 417 33.24 9.79 -8.17
C GLU A 417 32.95 11.11 -8.93
N MET A 418 32.29 11.01 -10.10
CA MET A 418 31.97 12.18 -10.91
C MET A 418 30.53 12.62 -10.67
N ALA A 419 30.33 13.93 -10.48
CA ALA A 419 29.03 14.54 -10.20
C ALA A 419 27.96 14.20 -11.25
N ALA A 420 28.31 14.23 -12.55
CA ALA A 420 27.42 13.94 -13.66
C ALA A 420 26.88 12.48 -13.67
N ALA A 421 27.55 11.58 -12.96
CA ALA A 421 27.17 10.16 -12.85
C ALA A 421 26.35 9.87 -11.58
N ASN A 422 26.07 10.87 -10.76
CA ASN A 422 25.22 10.80 -9.57
C ASN A 422 23.90 11.54 -9.81
N LYS A 423 22.91 11.27 -8.96
CA LYS A 423 21.65 11.98 -9.01
C LYS A 423 21.78 13.35 -8.34
N SER A 424 21.50 14.43 -9.07
CA SER A 424 21.34 15.75 -8.45
C SER A 424 20.01 15.81 -7.71
N LEU A 425 20.05 16.11 -6.43
CA LEU A 425 18.87 16.29 -5.57
C LEU A 425 18.37 17.74 -5.62
N GLY A 426 19.21 18.68 -5.98
CA GLY A 426 18.86 20.09 -6.11
C GLY A 426 20.08 20.99 -6.17
N ARG A 427 19.86 22.25 -6.58
CA ARG A 427 20.88 23.28 -6.66
C ARG A 427 20.40 24.54 -5.98
N PHE A 428 21.30 25.24 -5.31
CA PHE A 428 21.04 26.57 -4.74
C PHE A 428 22.30 27.43 -4.76
N HIS A 429 22.12 28.74 -4.66
CA HIS A 429 23.20 29.70 -4.69
C HIS A 429 23.36 30.36 -3.33
N LEU A 430 24.59 30.45 -2.85
CA LEU A 430 24.98 31.29 -1.72
C LEU A 430 25.63 32.54 -2.29
N ASP A 431 24.94 33.67 -2.15
CA ASP A 431 25.37 34.97 -2.67
C ASP A 431 25.93 35.88 -1.56
N GLY A 432 26.74 36.88 -1.98
CA GLY A 432 27.22 37.92 -1.10
C GLY A 432 28.41 37.51 -0.24
N ILE A 433 29.21 36.59 -0.76
CA ILE A 433 30.53 36.27 -0.25
C ILE A 433 31.43 37.48 -0.46
N ALA A 434 32.23 37.84 0.54
CA ALA A 434 33.16 38.93 0.42
C ALA A 434 34.23 38.63 -0.65
N PRO A 435 34.52 39.57 -1.60
CA PRO A 435 35.54 39.35 -2.61
C PRO A 435 36.91 39.09 -1.96
N ALA A 436 37.53 37.97 -2.30
CA ALA A 436 38.82 37.56 -1.79
C ALA A 436 39.52 36.66 -2.82
N ARG A 437 40.77 36.31 -2.58
CA ARG A 437 41.47 35.31 -3.39
C ARG A 437 40.80 33.96 -3.25
N ARG A 438 40.82 33.14 -4.31
CA ARG A 438 40.33 31.75 -4.28
C ARG A 438 40.93 31.00 -3.09
N GLY A 439 40.16 30.20 -2.45
CA GLY A 439 40.59 29.40 -1.30
C GLY A 439 40.58 30.13 0.05
N VAL A 440 40.31 31.45 0.07
CA VAL A 440 40.27 32.25 1.31
C VAL A 440 38.88 32.23 1.97
N PRO A 441 37.76 32.45 1.26
CA PRO A 441 36.43 32.35 1.86
C PRO A 441 36.19 30.95 2.42
N GLN A 442 35.58 30.86 3.61
CA GLN A 442 35.23 29.62 4.25
C GLN A 442 33.71 29.42 4.18
N ILE A 443 33.29 28.43 3.43
CA ILE A 443 31.88 28.10 3.21
C ILE A 443 31.62 26.78 3.88
N GLU A 444 30.89 26.80 4.99
CA GLU A 444 30.46 25.61 5.70
C GLU A 444 29.23 25.04 5.00
N VAL A 445 29.31 23.81 4.45
CA VAL A 445 28.18 23.08 3.92
C VAL A 445 27.79 22.02 4.94
N THR A 446 26.54 22.05 5.34
CA THR A 446 25.96 21.14 6.35
C THR A 446 24.86 20.30 5.73
N PHE A 447 24.96 18.99 5.91
CA PHE A 447 23.90 18.03 5.66
C PHE A 447 23.23 17.64 6.97
N ASP A 448 21.91 17.73 7.04
CA ASP A 448 21.09 17.38 8.19
C ASP A 448 20.01 16.42 7.72
N ILE A 449 20.11 15.14 8.12
CA ILE A 449 19.15 14.08 7.77
C ILE A 449 18.31 13.81 8.99
N ASP A 450 16.99 13.95 8.86
CA ASP A 450 16.04 13.65 9.93
C ASP A 450 15.81 12.14 10.08
N ALA A 451 15.03 11.77 11.10
CA ALA A 451 14.67 10.38 11.36
C ALA A 451 13.80 9.73 10.26
N ASN A 452 13.24 10.51 9.34
CA ASN A 452 12.48 10.03 8.18
C ASN A 452 13.38 9.80 6.95
N GLY A 453 14.67 10.13 7.05
CA GLY A 453 15.61 10.11 5.95
C GLY A 453 15.49 11.32 5.01
N ILE A 454 14.83 12.39 5.43
CA ILE A 454 14.66 13.61 4.64
C ILE A 454 15.91 14.50 4.84
N VAL A 455 16.50 14.93 3.74
CA VAL A 455 17.76 15.66 3.70
C VAL A 455 17.54 17.16 3.60
N ASN A 456 18.12 17.90 4.54
CA ASN A 456 18.26 19.35 4.48
C ASN A 456 19.72 19.71 4.28
N VAL A 457 20.02 20.62 3.37
CA VAL A 457 21.38 21.09 3.12
C VAL A 457 21.44 22.60 3.26
N SER A 458 22.40 23.09 4.05
CA SER A 458 22.67 24.51 4.16
C SER A 458 24.12 24.81 3.76
N ALA A 459 24.33 26.02 3.25
CA ALA A 459 25.64 26.59 3.00
C ALA A 459 25.75 27.95 3.68
N LYS A 460 26.80 28.16 4.47
CA LYS A 460 27.05 29.39 5.23
C LYS A 460 28.45 29.94 4.98
N ASP A 461 28.53 31.20 4.58
CA ASP A 461 29.80 31.92 4.55
C ASP A 461 30.18 32.32 5.98
N MET A 462 31.26 31.75 6.49
CA MET A 462 31.74 32.00 7.85
C MET A 462 32.28 33.43 8.04
N GLY A 463 32.67 34.09 6.94
CA GLY A 463 33.18 35.46 6.98
C GLY A 463 32.08 36.52 7.09
N THR A 464 30.99 36.37 6.32
CA THR A 464 29.88 37.34 6.30
C THR A 464 28.69 36.91 7.16
N GLY A 465 28.64 35.64 7.56
CA GLY A 465 27.52 35.04 8.27
C GLY A 465 26.30 34.80 7.40
N LYS A 466 26.36 35.04 6.09
CA LYS A 466 25.27 34.77 5.17
C LYS A 466 25.06 33.26 5.00
N GLU A 467 23.84 32.86 5.00
CA GLU A 467 23.44 31.44 4.90
C GLU A 467 22.29 31.27 3.91
N GLN A 468 22.34 30.19 3.18
CA GLN A 468 21.25 29.68 2.33
C GLN A 468 21.05 28.21 2.62
N HIS A 469 19.83 27.75 2.47
CA HIS A 469 19.48 26.35 2.68
C HIS A 469 18.52 25.85 1.61
N ILE A 470 18.58 24.57 1.35
CA ILE A 470 17.60 23.85 0.57
C ILE A 470 17.11 22.64 1.37
N THR A 471 15.82 22.52 1.51
CA THR A 471 15.24 21.21 1.84
C THR A 471 15.11 20.48 0.53
N ILE A 472 15.65 19.28 0.46
CA ILE A 472 15.61 18.52 -0.77
C ILE A 472 14.15 18.14 -1.05
N THR A 473 13.55 18.96 -1.88
CA THR A 473 12.27 18.68 -2.52
C THR A 473 12.61 18.50 -3.98
N SER A 474 12.38 17.31 -4.55
CA SER A 474 12.70 17.11 -5.97
C SER A 474 11.96 18.14 -6.83
N SER A 475 12.49 18.43 -8.01
CA SER A 475 11.83 19.30 -9.00
C SER A 475 10.44 18.78 -9.44
N SER A 476 10.10 17.56 -9.09
CA SER A 476 8.82 16.90 -9.33
C SER A 476 7.85 16.99 -8.14
N ASN A 477 8.24 17.57 -7.00
CA ASN A 477 7.34 17.70 -5.86
C ASN A 477 6.32 18.81 -6.10
N MET A 478 5.12 18.58 -5.64
CA MET A 478 4.03 19.55 -5.68
C MET A 478 4.42 20.78 -4.83
N SER A 479 4.07 21.98 -5.29
CA SER A 479 4.19 23.17 -4.46
C SER A 479 3.25 23.07 -3.23
N LYS A 480 3.50 23.90 -2.20
CA LYS A 480 2.58 23.96 -1.05
C LYS A 480 1.14 24.27 -1.47
N ASP A 481 0.99 25.19 -2.43
CA ASP A 481 -0.32 25.59 -2.96
C ASP A 481 -0.99 24.44 -3.73
N ASP A 482 -0.23 23.67 -4.50
CA ASP A 482 -0.73 22.48 -5.21
C ASP A 482 -1.14 21.37 -4.23
N ILE A 483 -0.37 21.17 -3.14
CA ILE A 483 -0.73 20.23 -2.08
C ILE A 483 -2.02 20.67 -1.39
N GLU A 484 -2.17 21.95 -1.04
CA GLU A 484 -3.40 22.47 -0.42
C GLU A 484 -4.61 22.36 -1.35
N LYS A 485 -4.42 22.57 -2.65
CA LYS A 485 -5.45 22.37 -3.66
C LYS A 485 -5.83 20.89 -3.77
N ALA A 486 -4.86 19.99 -3.83
CA ALA A 486 -5.10 18.54 -3.86
C ALA A 486 -5.79 18.04 -2.58
N VAL A 487 -5.45 18.59 -1.39
CA VAL A 487 -6.15 18.30 -0.13
C VAL A 487 -7.62 18.67 -0.22
N LYS A 488 -7.95 19.90 -0.69
CA LYS A 488 -9.34 20.34 -0.85
C LYS A 488 -10.12 19.49 -1.84
N GLU A 489 -9.51 19.12 -2.97
CA GLU A 489 -10.12 18.23 -3.94
C GLU A 489 -10.35 16.82 -3.34
N ALA A 490 -9.39 16.31 -2.58
CA ALA A 490 -9.50 15.03 -1.90
C ALA A 490 -10.63 15.00 -0.86
N GLU A 491 -10.82 16.08 -0.11
CA GLU A 491 -11.95 16.23 0.84
C GLU A 491 -13.30 16.28 0.13
N GLN A 492 -13.40 16.93 -1.03
CA GLN A 492 -14.62 16.96 -1.84
C GLN A 492 -15.00 15.55 -2.33
N TYR A 493 -14.02 14.77 -2.78
CA TYR A 493 -14.26 13.38 -3.19
C TYR A 493 -14.63 12.49 -2.00
N ALA A 494 -14.04 12.68 -0.82
CA ALA A 494 -14.40 11.93 0.37
C ALA A 494 -15.88 12.10 0.76
N ALA A 495 -16.41 13.33 0.63
CA ALA A 495 -17.83 13.59 0.86
C ALA A 495 -18.73 12.93 -0.20
N GLN A 496 -18.29 12.89 -1.45
CA GLN A 496 -18.98 12.23 -2.55
C GLN A 496 -18.95 10.71 -2.40
N ASP A 497 -17.79 10.14 -2.05
CA ASP A 497 -17.62 8.70 -1.81
C ASP A 497 -18.48 8.22 -0.63
N LYS A 498 -18.59 9.03 0.44
CA LYS A 498 -19.47 8.74 1.57
C LYS A 498 -20.93 8.67 1.15
N LYS A 499 -21.37 9.60 0.32
CA LYS A 499 -22.74 9.63 -0.21
C LYS A 499 -23.02 8.42 -1.09
N LEU A 500 -22.09 8.07 -1.98
CA LEU A 500 -22.17 6.87 -2.83
C LEU A 500 -22.23 5.58 -2.01
N LYS A 501 -21.42 5.49 -0.95
CA LYS A 501 -21.47 4.36 -0.03
C LYS A 501 -22.85 4.22 0.63
N GLU A 502 -23.40 5.32 1.15
CA GLU A 502 -24.74 5.35 1.72
C GLU A 502 -25.82 4.92 0.70
N GLU A 503 -25.68 5.35 -0.56
CA GLU A 503 -26.59 4.95 -1.65
C GLU A 503 -26.50 3.45 -1.95
N VAL A 504 -25.28 2.89 -1.99
CA VAL A 504 -25.05 1.45 -2.20
C VAL A 504 -25.57 0.64 -1.02
N GLU A 505 -25.34 1.06 0.21
CA GLU A 505 -25.83 0.40 1.42
C GLU A 505 -27.36 0.34 1.45
N VAL A 506 -28.05 1.43 1.11
CA VAL A 506 -29.50 1.48 0.99
C VAL A 506 -30.02 0.51 -0.07
N ARG A 507 -29.35 0.42 -1.23
CA ARG A 507 -29.72 -0.54 -2.28
C ARG A 507 -29.53 -1.99 -1.85
N ASN A 508 -28.40 -2.30 -1.24
CA ASN A 508 -28.09 -3.65 -0.76
C ASN A 508 -29.10 -4.09 0.31
N GLN A 509 -29.47 -3.18 1.22
CA GLN A 509 -30.48 -3.42 2.24
C GLN A 509 -31.86 -3.68 1.63
N ALA A 510 -32.22 -2.90 0.60
CA ALA A 510 -33.47 -3.08 -0.15
C ALA A 510 -33.51 -4.42 -0.90
N ASP A 511 -32.45 -4.81 -1.60
CA ASP A 511 -32.34 -6.09 -2.28
C ASP A 511 -32.42 -7.29 -1.31
N GLN A 512 -31.76 -7.17 -0.16
CA GLN A 512 -31.80 -8.18 0.89
C GLN A 512 -33.22 -8.33 1.44
N MET A 513 -33.92 -7.23 1.66
CA MET A 513 -35.31 -7.23 2.15
C MET A 513 -36.28 -7.82 1.13
N VAL A 514 -36.12 -7.52 -0.16
CA VAL A 514 -36.87 -8.16 -1.26
C VAL A 514 -36.66 -9.68 -1.23
N TYR A 515 -35.40 -10.12 -1.24
CA TYR A 515 -35.03 -11.53 -1.24
C TYR A 515 -35.63 -12.27 -0.04
N GLN A 516 -35.49 -11.70 1.16
CA GLN A 516 -35.99 -12.30 2.40
C GLN A 516 -37.52 -12.40 2.42
N SER A 517 -38.20 -11.34 1.93
CA SER A 517 -39.67 -11.32 1.83
C SER A 517 -40.17 -12.35 0.82
N GLU A 518 -39.60 -12.44 -0.37
CA GLU A 518 -39.96 -13.44 -1.38
C GLU A 518 -39.73 -14.88 -0.91
N LYS A 519 -38.58 -15.11 -0.24
CA LYS A 519 -38.29 -16.42 0.35
C LYS A 519 -39.33 -16.81 1.38
N THR A 520 -39.70 -15.92 2.29
CA THR A 520 -40.73 -16.19 3.30
C THR A 520 -42.11 -16.41 2.68
N LEU A 521 -42.50 -15.62 1.68
CA LEU A 521 -43.75 -15.81 0.94
C LEU A 521 -43.80 -17.16 0.19
N SER A 522 -42.64 -17.62 -0.30
CA SER A 522 -42.53 -18.94 -0.97
C SER A 522 -42.59 -20.12 0.03
N GLU A 523 -41.83 -20.01 1.13
CA GLU A 523 -41.70 -21.13 2.09
C GLU A 523 -42.87 -21.25 3.06
N MET A 524 -43.49 -20.13 3.43
CA MET A 524 -44.53 -20.07 4.45
C MET A 524 -45.88 -19.50 3.94
N GLY A 525 -45.99 -19.25 2.63
CA GLY A 525 -47.15 -18.58 2.03
C GLY A 525 -48.52 -19.21 2.29
N ASP A 526 -48.58 -20.51 2.54
CA ASP A 526 -49.81 -21.23 2.89
C ASP A 526 -50.25 -20.98 4.36
N LYS A 527 -49.35 -20.46 5.19
CA LYS A 527 -49.60 -20.14 6.60
C LYS A 527 -49.87 -18.63 6.82
N ILE A 528 -49.72 -17.82 5.78
CA ILE A 528 -49.94 -16.38 5.81
C ILE A 528 -51.34 -16.07 5.33
N PRO A 529 -52.14 -15.25 6.03
CA PRO A 529 -53.45 -14.81 5.56
C PRO A 529 -53.37 -14.14 4.18
N ALA A 530 -54.33 -14.42 3.29
CA ALA A 530 -54.28 -14.04 1.89
C ALA A 530 -54.18 -12.51 1.67
N ASP A 531 -54.79 -11.73 2.55
CA ASP A 531 -54.73 -10.25 2.55
C ASP A 531 -53.34 -9.72 2.92
N GLU A 532 -52.70 -10.31 3.91
CA GLU A 532 -51.35 -9.95 4.33
C GLU A 532 -50.30 -10.38 3.27
N LYS A 533 -50.47 -11.58 2.70
CA LYS A 533 -49.63 -12.06 1.60
C LYS A 533 -49.70 -11.10 0.40
N ALA A 534 -50.90 -10.66 0.02
CA ALA A 534 -51.11 -9.70 -1.07
C ALA A 534 -50.47 -8.36 -0.77
N LYS A 535 -50.51 -7.90 0.49
CA LYS A 535 -49.91 -6.63 0.93
C LYS A 535 -48.39 -6.68 0.85
N VAL A 536 -47.75 -7.72 1.39
CA VAL A 536 -46.28 -7.89 1.31
C VAL A 536 -45.86 -8.04 -0.13
N GLN A 537 -46.56 -8.81 -0.97
CA GLN A 537 -46.24 -8.94 -2.39
C GLN A 537 -46.31 -7.59 -3.12
N SER A 538 -47.34 -6.77 -2.84
CA SER A 538 -47.44 -5.41 -3.41
C SER A 538 -46.27 -4.51 -3.01
N CYS A 539 -45.82 -4.57 -1.75
CA CYS A 539 -44.66 -3.82 -1.28
C CYS A 539 -43.36 -4.34 -1.93
N VAL A 540 -43.19 -5.65 -2.12
CA VAL A 540 -42.07 -6.25 -2.83
C VAL A 540 -42.01 -5.74 -4.27
N ASP A 541 -43.14 -5.79 -4.99
CA ASP A 541 -43.23 -5.36 -6.38
C ASP A 541 -42.92 -3.85 -6.52
N LYS A 542 -43.44 -3.03 -5.58
CA LYS A 542 -43.15 -1.61 -5.50
C LYS A 542 -41.67 -1.33 -5.26
N LEU A 543 -41.03 -2.04 -4.33
CA LEU A 543 -39.61 -1.87 -4.03
C LEU A 543 -38.75 -2.31 -5.21
N LYS A 544 -39.07 -3.42 -5.88
CA LYS A 544 -38.39 -3.86 -7.10
C LYS A 544 -38.48 -2.83 -8.24
N GLU A 545 -39.63 -2.18 -8.40
CA GLU A 545 -39.78 -1.12 -9.40
C GLU A 545 -38.96 0.12 -9.03
N THR A 546 -38.97 0.50 -7.75
CA THR A 546 -38.19 1.64 -7.22
C THR A 546 -36.68 1.39 -7.36
N LEU A 547 -36.19 0.15 -7.16
CA LEU A 547 -34.79 -0.25 -7.33
C LEU A 547 -34.27 -0.09 -8.78
N LYS A 548 -35.13 -0.04 -9.79
CA LYS A 548 -34.73 0.28 -11.17
C LYS A 548 -34.34 1.74 -11.36
N GLY A 549 -34.82 2.62 -10.47
CA GLY A 549 -34.50 4.05 -10.44
C GLY A 549 -33.20 4.36 -9.69
N GLN A 550 -32.85 5.64 -9.61
CA GLN A 550 -31.66 6.13 -8.89
C GLN A 550 -32.01 6.95 -7.63
N ASP A 551 -33.29 7.07 -7.30
CA ASP A 551 -33.75 7.87 -6.15
C ASP A 551 -33.61 7.07 -4.84
N THR A 552 -32.50 7.32 -4.13
CA THR A 552 -32.15 6.67 -2.86
C THR A 552 -33.20 6.93 -1.77
N ALA A 553 -33.83 8.12 -1.75
CA ALA A 553 -34.86 8.44 -0.77
C ALA A 553 -36.13 7.63 -1.02
N ALA A 554 -36.51 7.45 -2.29
CA ALA A 554 -37.64 6.61 -2.68
C ALA A 554 -37.38 5.13 -2.36
N ILE A 555 -36.15 4.64 -2.59
CA ILE A 555 -35.76 3.25 -2.24
C ILE A 555 -35.85 3.05 -0.73
N LYS A 556 -35.33 3.97 0.06
CA LYS A 556 -35.39 3.90 1.53
C LYS A 556 -36.83 3.86 2.04
N ALA A 557 -37.68 4.76 1.55
CA ALA A 557 -39.09 4.78 1.93
C ALA A 557 -39.83 3.49 1.56
N ALA A 558 -39.60 2.93 0.37
CA ALA A 558 -40.19 1.68 -0.06
C ALA A 558 -39.66 0.47 0.74
N THR A 559 -38.39 0.49 1.15
CA THR A 559 -37.80 -0.52 2.02
C THR A 559 -38.41 -0.49 3.41
N GLU A 560 -38.61 0.70 3.99
CA GLU A 560 -39.28 0.85 5.27
C GLU A 560 -40.74 0.35 5.23
N GLU A 561 -41.48 0.64 4.15
CA GLU A 561 -42.85 0.18 3.94
C GLU A 561 -42.92 -1.36 3.86
N LEU A 562 -42.00 -1.98 3.11
CA LEU A 562 -41.90 -3.45 3.03
C LEU A 562 -41.52 -4.05 4.39
N THR A 563 -40.60 -3.44 5.10
CA THR A 563 -40.16 -3.88 6.43
C THR A 563 -41.33 -3.88 7.41
N GLN A 564 -42.13 -2.81 7.44
CA GLN A 564 -43.34 -2.74 8.29
C GLN A 564 -44.40 -3.80 7.91
N ALA A 565 -44.65 -4.00 6.62
CA ALA A 565 -45.55 -5.03 6.15
C ALA A 565 -45.07 -6.45 6.52
N PHE A 566 -43.77 -6.68 6.43
CA PHE A 566 -43.15 -7.96 6.77
C PHE A 566 -43.16 -8.24 8.28
N TYR A 567 -42.91 -7.23 9.12
CA TYR A 567 -43.02 -7.36 10.58
C TYR A 567 -44.44 -7.73 11.02
N SER A 568 -45.47 -7.16 10.42
CA SER A 568 -46.87 -7.48 10.75
C SER A 568 -47.20 -8.92 10.44
N VAL A 569 -46.65 -9.47 9.37
CA VAL A 569 -46.78 -10.90 9.01
C VAL A 569 -46.02 -11.81 9.98
N SER A 570 -44.79 -11.43 10.31
CA SER A 570 -43.94 -12.20 11.23
C SER A 570 -44.54 -12.28 12.63
N GLU A 571 -45.11 -11.19 13.14
CA GLU A 571 -45.81 -11.18 14.42
C GLU A 571 -47.01 -12.10 14.45
N LYS A 572 -47.82 -12.10 13.37
CA LYS A 572 -48.99 -12.99 13.26
C LYS A 572 -48.60 -14.48 13.12
N LEU A 573 -47.52 -14.76 12.38
CA LEU A 573 -46.99 -16.14 12.29
C LEU A 573 -46.46 -16.62 13.64
N TYR A 574 -45.84 -15.74 14.43
CA TYR A 574 -45.37 -16.08 15.76
C TYR A 574 -46.52 -16.36 16.74
N GLN A 575 -47.58 -15.54 16.68
CA GLN A 575 -48.83 -15.74 17.47
C GLN A 575 -49.58 -17.04 17.08
N GLN A 576 -49.54 -17.45 15.81
CA GLN A 576 -50.14 -18.72 15.37
C GLN A 576 -49.30 -19.95 15.74
N ALA A 577 -47.96 -19.79 15.86
CA ALA A 577 -47.07 -20.89 16.23
C ALA A 577 -47.04 -21.15 17.76
N ASN A 578 -47.46 -20.19 18.60
CA ASN A 578 -47.54 -20.30 20.05
C ASN A 578 -48.91 -19.82 20.59
N PRO A 579 -49.97 -20.63 20.49
CA PRO A 579 -51.31 -20.24 20.96
C PRO A 579 -51.44 -20.10 22.49
N GLN A 580 -50.44 -20.51 23.30
CA GLN A 580 -50.54 -20.57 24.75
C GLN A 580 -50.11 -19.30 25.51
N ASP A 581 -49.51 -18.33 24.86
CA ASP A 581 -49.09 -17.07 25.51
C ASP A 581 -50.08 -15.89 25.33
N ALA A 582 -51.24 -16.10 24.74
CA ALA A 582 -52.24 -15.06 24.46
C ALA A 582 -53.25 -14.80 25.57
N GLN A 583 -53.13 -15.44 26.77
CA GLN A 583 -53.99 -15.18 27.94
C GLN A 583 -53.18 -14.85 29.17
N GLY A 584 -52.89 -13.58 29.38
CA GLY A 584 -52.34 -13.12 30.65
C GLY A 584 -51.75 -11.73 30.63
N GLY A 585 -52.57 -10.73 30.99
CA GLY A 585 -52.05 -9.57 31.69
C GLY A 585 -52.10 -8.24 31.00
N ALA A 586 -53.25 -7.57 31.15
CA ALA A 586 -53.36 -6.13 31.06
C ALA A 586 -52.60 -5.47 32.23
N GLY A 587 -51.86 -4.43 31.93
CA GLY A 587 -51.51 -3.37 32.90
C GLY A 587 -50.04 -3.11 33.08
N ALA A 588 -49.53 -2.05 32.48
CA ALA A 588 -48.94 -0.91 33.14
C ALA A 588 -48.27 0.05 32.12
N GLN A 589 -48.72 1.28 32.17
CA GLN A 589 -48.12 2.43 31.53
C GLN A 589 -46.74 2.74 32.09
N GLY A 590 -45.84 3.25 31.24
CA GLY A 590 -44.80 4.16 31.72
C GLY A 590 -43.52 4.22 30.91
N ALA A 591 -43.38 5.35 30.20
CA ALA A 591 -42.18 6.14 29.97
C ALA A 591 -41.07 5.63 29.02
N ALA A 592 -41.02 6.29 27.91
CA ALA A 592 -39.92 6.96 27.19
C ALA A 592 -38.45 6.62 27.51
N GLY A 593 -37.70 6.35 26.48
CA GLY A 593 -36.25 6.45 26.49
C GLY A 593 -35.60 5.73 25.32
N ALA A 594 -35.20 6.52 24.31
CA ALA A 594 -34.44 6.05 23.14
C ALA A 594 -33.09 5.44 23.51
N GLN A 595 -32.68 4.38 22.83
CA GLN A 595 -31.37 4.31 22.17
C GLN A 595 -31.21 2.93 21.56
N GLY A 596 -30.86 2.93 20.26
CA GLY A 596 -30.65 1.71 19.50
C GLY A 596 -29.42 0.94 19.98
N GLY A 597 -29.62 -0.35 20.18
CA GLY A 597 -28.57 -1.33 20.32
C GLY A 597 -28.86 -2.47 19.39
N GLN A 598 -27.96 -2.73 18.46
CA GLN A 598 -27.97 -3.93 17.62
C GLN A 598 -27.77 -5.15 18.52
N GLU A 599 -28.77 -6.04 18.56
CA GLU A 599 -28.60 -7.36 19.13
C GLU A 599 -27.99 -8.29 18.07
N TYR A 600 -26.78 -8.76 18.37
CA TYR A 600 -26.16 -9.90 17.69
C TYR A 600 -26.80 -11.18 18.21
N TYR A 601 -27.23 -12.05 17.30
CA TYR A 601 -27.59 -13.42 17.66
C TYR A 601 -26.33 -14.25 17.77
N ASP A 602 -26.00 -14.65 19.01
CA ASP A 602 -25.01 -15.67 19.31
C ASP A 602 -25.54 -17.05 18.83
N ALA A 603 -24.79 -17.66 17.94
CA ALA A 603 -24.99 -19.05 17.57
C ALA A 603 -24.22 -19.92 18.57
N ASP A 604 -24.93 -20.57 19.48
CA ASP A 604 -24.41 -21.59 20.40
C ASP A 604 -23.70 -22.72 19.63
N TYR A 605 -22.40 -22.75 19.69
CA TYR A 605 -21.58 -23.90 19.32
C TYR A 605 -21.36 -24.77 20.58
N LYS A 606 -21.97 -25.93 20.61
CA LYS A 606 -21.60 -26.97 21.57
C LYS A 606 -20.29 -27.60 21.14
N VAL A 607 -19.23 -27.34 21.92
CA VAL A 607 -18.00 -28.13 21.87
C VAL A 607 -18.30 -29.52 22.44
N VAL A 608 -18.11 -30.56 21.65
CA VAL A 608 -18.06 -31.95 22.14
C VAL A 608 -16.59 -32.25 22.43
N ASP A 609 -16.26 -32.33 23.71
CA ASP A 609 -14.98 -32.88 24.17
C ASP A 609 -14.96 -34.38 23.86
N ASP A 610 -14.03 -34.79 23.00
CA ASP A 610 -13.65 -36.19 22.83
C ASP A 610 -12.38 -36.46 23.66
N ASP A 611 -12.57 -36.76 24.92
CA ASP A 611 -11.58 -37.47 25.74
C ASP A 611 -11.68 -38.98 25.40
N ASN A 612 -10.71 -39.51 24.66
CA ASN A 612 -10.10 -40.84 24.89
C ASN A 612 -9.24 -41.32 23.71
N LYS A 613 -7.97 -41.22 23.83
CA LYS A 613 -6.85 -42.16 23.72
C LYS A 613 -5.56 -41.52 23.25
#